data_7441cbbbb53b4657aad54417645a76e6
#
_entry.id   7441cbbbb53b4657aad54417645a76e6
#
_cell.length_a   1.000
_cell.length_b   1.000
_cell.length_c   1.000
_cell.angle_alpha   90.00
_cell.angle_beta   90.00
_cell.angle_gamma   90.00
#
_symmetry.space_group_name_H-M   'P 1'
#
loop_
_entity.id
_entity.type
_entity.pdbx_description
1 polymer ?
#
loop_
_entity_poly.entity_id
_entity_poly.type
_entity_poly.pdbx_seq_one_letter_code
_entity_poly.pdbx_strand_id
1 'polypeptide(L)'
;MTGLPDGVDRALRVLAAVALERRQAYDALDAATGDGDFGSTFARGAAAVVRARPDDLRTAGLAFAAAAGGSSGALLGAALVRLDGRGLSDGSDAGAVAAALLDADAAVAELGGAALGDKTLRDALHPAAEALADGDVPAAITAARSAAEASAGLTARRGRSAYAGERSVGAVDPGAVAVADVLEAWVAGEPPTWEALLDRVGEAAADDAEDDRVDRAVDGLVAAHPTLRRLPGVRAVVRADSGAGPGGEPRVVLVSGGGAGHEPLHAGFVGAGMLDAACPGAVFTSPSSAQVLAAAEAVDQGAGVLFVVKGYTGDVLNFGLAAQSLTPASATVLVADDVATAVDDGPGRRGTGATVAVEKLAGALAAEGADLESCRAFGQAVADDARSYGIAFRGEEMEQGVGIHGEPGRPLEPRRHGSALAHALCEPLLAEVDPGAPLLVLLSGLGGTALLDLRRRTPTWPRCSPGRAARSSAAWSATW
;
A
#
# COMPACT_ATOMS: atom_id res chain seq x y z
N MET A 1 -25.84 -26.69 -20.77
CA MET A 1 -24.94 -25.81 -21.55
C MET A 1 -23.56 -26.07 -21.02
N THR A 2 -22.70 -26.76 -21.78
CA THR A 2 -21.45 -27.39 -21.32
C THR A 2 -20.19 -26.64 -21.79
N GLY A 3 -20.29 -25.40 -22.23
CA GLY A 3 -19.16 -24.59 -22.69
C GLY A 3 -18.96 -23.35 -21.82
N LEU A 4 -17.70 -22.96 -21.62
CA LEU A 4 -17.36 -21.65 -21.03
C LEU A 4 -17.80 -20.55 -22.01
N PRO A 5 -18.31 -19.42 -21.50
CA PRO A 5 -18.62 -18.26 -22.30
C PRO A 5 -17.35 -17.65 -22.89
N ASP A 6 -17.40 -17.26 -24.16
CA ASP A 6 -16.24 -16.78 -24.92
C ASP A 6 -15.95 -15.30 -24.75
N GLY A 7 -14.67 -14.95 -24.77
CA GLY A 7 -14.16 -13.64 -25.11
C GLY A 7 -13.66 -12.76 -23.97
N VAL A 8 -12.59 -12.03 -24.27
CA VAL A 8 -11.97 -11.02 -23.41
C VAL A 8 -12.98 -9.93 -23.01
N ASP A 9 -13.78 -9.44 -23.97
CA ASP A 9 -14.83 -8.42 -23.74
C ASP A 9 -15.81 -8.85 -22.65
N ARG A 10 -16.30 -10.08 -22.73
CA ARG A 10 -17.20 -10.64 -21.73
C ARG A 10 -16.54 -10.75 -20.35
N ALA A 11 -15.31 -11.28 -20.28
CA ALA A 11 -14.60 -11.45 -19.03
C ALA A 11 -14.36 -10.10 -18.33
N LEU A 12 -14.00 -9.07 -19.08
CA LEU A 12 -13.81 -7.72 -18.54
C LEU A 12 -15.11 -7.08 -18.08
N ARG A 13 -16.23 -7.28 -18.80
CA ARG A 13 -17.56 -6.78 -18.36
C ARG A 13 -18.04 -7.49 -17.10
N VAL A 14 -17.82 -8.80 -16.98
CA VAL A 14 -18.13 -9.57 -15.76
C VAL A 14 -17.34 -9.06 -14.56
N LEU A 15 -16.02 -8.97 -14.72
CA LEU A 15 -15.14 -8.47 -13.65
C LEU A 15 -15.59 -7.08 -13.19
N ALA A 16 -15.89 -6.18 -14.13
CA ALA A 16 -16.32 -4.83 -13.82
C ALA A 16 -17.71 -4.81 -13.13
N ALA A 17 -18.63 -5.62 -13.60
CA ALA A 17 -19.96 -5.72 -12.99
C ALA A 17 -19.89 -6.17 -11.52
N VAL A 18 -19.15 -7.25 -11.26
CA VAL A 18 -18.95 -7.79 -9.91
C VAL A 18 -18.25 -6.77 -9.00
N ALA A 19 -17.16 -6.15 -9.47
CA ALA A 19 -16.42 -5.18 -8.69
C ALA A 19 -17.27 -3.97 -8.28
N LEU A 20 -18.06 -3.42 -9.20
CA LEU A 20 -18.91 -2.25 -8.95
C LEU A 20 -20.12 -2.60 -8.06
N GLU A 21 -20.75 -3.74 -8.30
CA GLU A 21 -21.96 -4.16 -7.57
C GLU A 21 -21.63 -4.60 -6.14
N ARG A 22 -20.52 -5.28 -5.92
CA ARG A 22 -20.16 -5.88 -4.63
C ARG A 22 -19.21 -5.01 -3.79
N ARG A 23 -18.89 -3.79 -4.23
CA ARG A 23 -17.93 -2.87 -3.58
C ARG A 23 -18.11 -2.82 -2.06
N GLN A 24 -19.30 -2.43 -1.58
CA GLN A 24 -19.55 -2.26 -0.16
C GLN A 24 -19.49 -3.59 0.63
N ALA A 25 -19.90 -4.70 0.01
CA ALA A 25 -19.80 -6.01 0.64
C ALA A 25 -18.34 -6.43 0.85
N TYR A 26 -17.48 -6.19 -0.14
CA TYR A 26 -16.06 -6.50 -0.03
C TYR A 26 -15.34 -5.58 0.97
N ASP A 27 -15.68 -4.29 1.01
CA ASP A 27 -15.16 -3.37 2.02
C ASP A 27 -15.54 -3.83 3.43
N ALA A 28 -16.79 -4.29 3.63
CA ALA A 28 -17.25 -4.82 4.91
C ALA A 28 -16.53 -6.12 5.32
N LEU A 29 -16.23 -7.00 4.35
CA LEU A 29 -15.45 -8.22 4.62
C LEU A 29 -14.01 -7.88 5.02
N ASP A 30 -13.39 -6.95 4.30
CA ASP A 30 -12.03 -6.51 4.58
C ASP A 30 -11.90 -5.78 5.92
N ALA A 31 -12.87 -4.95 6.28
CA ALA A 31 -12.91 -4.24 7.56
C ALA A 31 -12.88 -5.16 8.79
N ALA A 32 -13.20 -6.45 8.64
CA ALA A 32 -13.13 -7.42 9.73
C ALA A 32 -11.69 -7.75 10.14
N THR A 33 -10.72 -7.66 9.23
CA THR A 33 -9.32 -8.06 9.46
C THR A 33 -8.29 -7.11 8.86
N GLY A 34 -8.69 -6.32 7.86
CA GLY A 34 -7.89 -5.33 7.15
C GLY A 34 -8.33 -3.91 7.50
N ASP A 35 -8.25 -3.03 6.53
CA ASP A 35 -8.60 -1.62 6.64
C ASP A 35 -9.90 -1.23 5.93
N GLY A 36 -10.59 -2.20 5.33
CA GLY A 36 -11.92 -2.02 4.75
C GLY A 36 -11.91 -1.35 3.38
N ASP A 37 -10.84 -1.44 2.61
CA ASP A 37 -10.70 -0.73 1.32
C ASP A 37 -10.63 -1.65 0.09
N PHE A 38 -10.68 -2.99 0.27
CA PHE A 38 -10.52 -3.94 -0.83
C PHE A 38 -11.57 -3.74 -1.93
N GLY A 39 -12.84 -3.60 -1.58
CA GLY A 39 -13.93 -3.40 -2.52
C GLY A 39 -13.80 -2.07 -3.28
N SER A 40 -13.45 -1.00 -2.59
CA SER A 40 -13.19 0.31 -3.16
C SER A 40 -11.99 0.29 -4.12
N THR A 41 -10.92 -0.40 -3.76
CA THR A 41 -9.74 -0.61 -4.61
C THR A 41 -10.07 -1.41 -5.85
N PHE A 42 -10.82 -2.51 -5.71
CA PHE A 42 -11.28 -3.35 -6.81
C PHE A 42 -12.18 -2.57 -7.78
N ALA A 43 -13.13 -1.80 -7.25
CA ALA A 43 -14.04 -0.97 -8.05
C ALA A 43 -13.32 0.16 -8.79
N ARG A 44 -12.30 0.81 -8.21
CA ARG A 44 -11.49 1.83 -8.90
C ARG A 44 -10.74 1.25 -10.10
N GLY A 45 -10.10 0.08 -9.94
CA GLY A 45 -9.44 -0.62 -11.04
C GLY A 45 -10.44 -0.99 -12.16
N ALA A 46 -11.58 -1.56 -11.78
CA ALA A 46 -12.65 -1.92 -12.72
C ALA A 46 -13.21 -0.69 -13.45
N ALA A 47 -13.42 0.43 -12.76
CA ALA A 47 -13.86 1.68 -13.37
C ALA A 47 -12.89 2.21 -14.43
N ALA A 48 -11.58 2.06 -14.21
CA ALA A 48 -10.59 2.42 -15.23
C ALA A 48 -10.69 1.53 -16.47
N VAL A 49 -10.89 0.23 -16.30
CA VAL A 49 -11.15 -0.71 -17.41
C VAL A 49 -12.42 -0.32 -18.18
N VAL A 50 -13.50 0.01 -17.46
CA VAL A 50 -14.77 0.45 -18.10
C VAL A 50 -14.60 1.72 -18.91
N ARG A 51 -13.82 2.70 -18.41
CA ARG A 51 -13.55 3.95 -19.14
C ARG A 51 -12.64 3.72 -20.36
N ALA A 52 -11.65 2.84 -20.23
CA ALA A 52 -10.68 2.57 -21.28
C ALA A 52 -11.22 1.65 -22.39
N ARG A 53 -12.15 0.74 -22.06
CA ARG A 53 -12.71 -0.30 -22.96
C ARG A 53 -11.61 -1.00 -23.77
N PRO A 54 -10.64 -1.63 -23.11
CA PRO A 54 -9.51 -2.24 -23.80
C PRO A 54 -9.94 -3.49 -24.57
N ASP A 55 -9.26 -3.73 -25.69
CA ASP A 55 -9.49 -4.89 -26.56
C ASP A 55 -8.73 -6.15 -26.10
N ASP A 56 -7.80 -6.00 -25.13
CA ASP A 56 -6.97 -7.08 -24.60
C ASP A 56 -6.80 -7.00 -23.08
N LEU A 57 -6.44 -8.13 -22.48
CA LEU A 57 -6.29 -8.25 -21.01
C LEU A 57 -5.03 -7.56 -20.50
N ARG A 58 -3.99 -7.43 -21.31
CA ARG A 58 -2.76 -6.72 -20.95
C ARG A 58 -3.04 -5.24 -20.72
N THR A 59 -3.70 -4.61 -21.68
CA THR A 59 -4.11 -3.19 -21.57
C THR A 59 -5.09 -3.00 -20.41
N ALA A 60 -6.03 -3.95 -20.22
CA ALA A 60 -6.94 -3.95 -19.08
C ALA A 60 -6.20 -4.03 -17.75
N GLY A 61 -5.25 -4.95 -17.60
CA GLY A 61 -4.46 -5.14 -16.39
C GLY A 61 -3.61 -3.91 -16.03
N LEU A 62 -3.00 -3.29 -17.05
CA LEU A 62 -2.24 -2.05 -16.85
C LEU A 62 -3.15 -0.89 -16.41
N ALA A 63 -4.30 -0.71 -17.04
CA ALA A 63 -5.28 0.32 -16.68
C ALA A 63 -5.83 0.08 -15.27
N PHE A 64 -6.11 -1.18 -14.93
CA PHE A 64 -6.56 -1.58 -13.60
C PHE A 64 -5.52 -1.25 -12.53
N ALA A 65 -4.27 -1.70 -12.69
CA ALA A 65 -3.19 -1.46 -11.74
C ALA A 65 -2.89 0.03 -11.56
N ALA A 66 -2.95 0.79 -12.66
CA ALA A 66 -2.69 2.24 -12.63
C ALA A 66 -3.72 3.02 -11.80
N ALA A 67 -4.97 2.55 -11.75
CA ALA A 67 -6.05 3.23 -11.04
C ALA A 67 -6.30 2.69 -9.62
N ALA A 68 -6.17 1.37 -9.43
CA ALA A 68 -6.56 0.73 -8.18
C ALA A 68 -5.66 1.12 -7.00
N GLY A 69 -4.34 1.13 -7.19
CA GLY A 69 -3.40 1.28 -6.07
C GLY A 69 -3.40 0.08 -5.11
N GLY A 70 -2.72 0.22 -3.98
CA GLY A 70 -2.63 -0.84 -2.98
C GLY A 70 -1.96 -2.12 -3.48
N SER A 71 -1.90 -3.15 -2.63
CA SER A 71 -1.40 -4.47 -3.04
C SER A 71 -2.35 -5.17 -4.00
N SER A 72 -3.65 -5.07 -3.77
CA SER A 72 -4.69 -5.70 -4.60
C SER A 72 -4.66 -5.19 -6.04
N GLY A 73 -4.45 -3.88 -6.24
CA GLY A 73 -4.34 -3.29 -7.57
C GLY A 73 -3.15 -3.84 -8.35
N ALA A 74 -1.98 -3.94 -7.73
CA ALA A 74 -0.79 -4.51 -8.34
C ALA A 74 -0.97 -6.00 -8.69
N LEU A 75 -1.52 -6.79 -7.75
CA LEU A 75 -1.68 -8.24 -7.89
C LEU A 75 -2.75 -8.60 -8.94
N LEU A 76 -3.91 -7.98 -8.88
CA LEU A 76 -4.99 -8.22 -9.85
C LEU A 76 -4.63 -7.71 -11.25
N GLY A 77 -3.96 -6.56 -11.33
CA GLY A 77 -3.43 -6.07 -12.60
C GLY A 77 -2.41 -7.02 -13.22
N ALA A 78 -1.49 -7.56 -12.42
CA ALA A 78 -0.52 -8.55 -12.88
C ALA A 78 -1.20 -9.85 -13.35
N ALA A 79 -2.23 -10.31 -12.62
CA ALA A 79 -3.03 -11.47 -13.01
C ALA A 79 -3.69 -11.27 -14.38
N LEU A 80 -4.33 -10.12 -14.61
CA LEU A 80 -4.94 -9.78 -15.90
C LEU A 80 -3.90 -9.72 -17.04
N VAL A 81 -2.73 -9.10 -16.80
CA VAL A 81 -1.63 -9.08 -17.78
C VAL A 81 -1.15 -10.49 -18.13
N ARG A 82 -1.10 -11.39 -17.16
CA ARG A 82 -0.63 -12.76 -17.36
C ARG A 82 -1.67 -13.62 -18.12
N LEU A 83 -2.94 -13.31 -17.99
CA LEU A 83 -4.03 -13.95 -18.72
C LEU A 83 -4.05 -13.58 -20.22
N ASP A 84 -3.36 -12.51 -20.62
CA ASP A 84 -3.38 -12.03 -22.01
C ASP A 84 -2.82 -13.04 -23.01
N GLY A 85 -3.54 -13.25 -24.10
CA GLY A 85 -3.18 -14.21 -25.16
C GLY A 85 -3.25 -15.69 -24.73
N ARG A 86 -3.81 -16.01 -23.55
CA ARG A 86 -3.77 -17.35 -22.96
C ARG A 86 -5.16 -17.92 -22.64
N GLY A 87 -5.88 -18.40 -23.61
CA GLY A 87 -7.03 -19.25 -23.35
C GLY A 87 -8.38 -18.56 -23.14
N LEU A 88 -8.48 -17.24 -23.24
CA LEU A 88 -9.75 -16.51 -23.24
C LEU A 88 -10.16 -15.99 -24.61
N SER A 89 -9.54 -16.52 -25.68
CA SER A 89 -9.96 -16.27 -27.07
C SER A 89 -11.18 -17.10 -27.44
N ASP A 90 -11.93 -16.64 -28.43
CA ASP A 90 -13.09 -17.35 -28.95
C ASP A 90 -12.75 -18.81 -29.29
N GLY A 91 -13.55 -19.75 -28.75
CA GLY A 91 -13.36 -21.18 -28.92
C GLY A 91 -12.33 -21.84 -28.02
N SER A 92 -11.87 -21.16 -26.94
CA SER A 92 -10.98 -21.77 -25.96
C SER A 92 -11.66 -22.90 -25.21
N ASP A 93 -10.97 -24.01 -25.02
CA ASP A 93 -11.44 -25.11 -24.18
C ASP A 93 -11.19 -24.82 -22.68
N ALA A 94 -11.85 -25.58 -21.81
CA ALA A 94 -11.73 -25.42 -20.38
C ALA A 94 -10.28 -25.66 -19.89
N GLY A 95 -9.53 -26.55 -20.52
CA GLY A 95 -8.14 -26.83 -20.18
C GLY A 95 -7.22 -25.64 -20.50
N ALA A 96 -7.44 -24.96 -21.62
CA ALA A 96 -6.69 -23.75 -21.96
C ALA A 96 -6.97 -22.61 -20.96
N VAL A 97 -8.25 -22.43 -20.57
CA VAL A 97 -8.63 -21.44 -19.55
C VAL A 97 -8.04 -21.80 -18.19
N ALA A 98 -8.08 -23.06 -17.80
CA ALA A 98 -7.48 -23.53 -16.55
C ALA A 98 -5.97 -23.25 -16.49
N ALA A 99 -5.25 -23.56 -17.57
CA ALA A 99 -3.82 -23.25 -17.67
C ALA A 99 -3.54 -21.74 -17.54
N ALA A 100 -4.36 -20.91 -18.18
CA ALA A 100 -4.24 -19.45 -18.08
C ALA A 100 -4.48 -18.94 -16.63
N LEU A 101 -5.49 -19.50 -15.94
CA LEU A 101 -5.75 -19.15 -14.54
C LEU A 101 -4.62 -19.60 -13.61
N LEU A 102 -4.01 -20.78 -13.84
CA LEU A 102 -2.82 -21.22 -13.08
C LEU A 102 -1.62 -20.32 -13.32
N ASP A 103 -1.42 -19.84 -14.54
CA ASP A 103 -0.37 -18.85 -14.84
C ASP A 103 -0.62 -17.51 -14.15
N ALA A 104 -1.88 -17.07 -14.07
CA ALA A 104 -2.26 -15.88 -13.32
C ALA A 104 -2.05 -16.06 -11.81
N ASP A 105 -2.39 -17.24 -11.26
CA ASP A 105 -2.11 -17.60 -9.87
C ASP A 105 -0.61 -17.58 -9.57
N ALA A 106 0.21 -18.13 -10.47
CA ALA A 106 1.67 -18.09 -10.34
C ALA A 106 2.21 -16.66 -10.33
N ALA A 107 1.68 -15.75 -11.16
CA ALA A 107 2.08 -14.35 -11.15
C ALA A 107 1.74 -13.66 -9.83
N VAL A 108 0.58 -13.94 -9.26
CA VAL A 108 0.19 -13.44 -7.93
C VAL A 108 1.12 -14.01 -6.86
N ALA A 109 1.49 -15.30 -6.97
CA ALA A 109 2.44 -15.93 -6.05
C ALA A 109 3.82 -15.28 -6.09
N GLU A 110 4.36 -15.10 -7.28
CA GLU A 110 5.68 -14.49 -7.49
C GLU A 110 5.72 -13.05 -6.96
N LEU A 111 4.74 -12.25 -7.34
CA LEU A 111 4.70 -10.82 -6.99
C LEU A 111 4.35 -10.60 -5.51
N GLY A 112 3.37 -11.35 -4.99
CA GLY A 112 2.89 -11.21 -3.61
C GLY A 112 3.67 -12.03 -2.57
N GLY A 113 4.54 -12.94 -3.01
CA GLY A 113 5.24 -13.87 -2.12
C GLY A 113 4.30 -14.79 -1.34
N ALA A 114 3.07 -15.03 -1.84
CA ALA A 114 2.04 -15.76 -1.13
C ALA A 114 2.06 -17.26 -1.45
N ALA A 115 1.94 -18.10 -0.42
CA ALA A 115 1.69 -19.53 -0.56
C ALA A 115 0.18 -19.84 -0.43
N LEU A 116 -0.23 -21.02 -0.85
CA LEU A 116 -1.56 -21.53 -0.54
C LEU A 116 -1.68 -21.72 0.98
N GLY A 117 -2.82 -21.31 1.55
CA GLY A 117 -3.05 -21.29 2.99
C GLY A 117 -2.63 -19.98 3.68
N ASP A 118 -2.08 -19.00 2.95
CA ASP A 118 -1.73 -17.68 3.47
C ASP A 118 -2.94 -16.72 3.62
N LYS A 119 -4.14 -17.21 3.28
CA LYS A 119 -5.41 -16.49 3.31
C LYS A 119 -5.40 -15.32 2.32
N THR A 120 -5.42 -15.65 1.04
CA THR A 120 -5.39 -14.73 -0.09
C THR A 120 -6.34 -15.19 -1.20
N LEU A 121 -6.52 -14.36 -2.24
CA LEU A 121 -7.29 -14.73 -3.43
C LEU A 121 -6.80 -16.05 -4.08
N ARG A 122 -5.52 -16.43 -3.89
CA ARG A 122 -4.93 -17.66 -4.41
C ARG A 122 -5.62 -18.91 -3.87
N ASP A 123 -6.06 -18.86 -2.62
CA ASP A 123 -6.72 -20.00 -1.96
C ASP A 123 -8.03 -20.39 -2.64
N ALA A 124 -8.67 -19.48 -3.38
CA ALA A 124 -9.84 -19.77 -4.21
C ALA A 124 -9.49 -19.96 -5.69
N LEU A 125 -8.55 -19.18 -6.23
CA LEU A 125 -8.18 -19.19 -7.64
C LEU A 125 -7.51 -20.51 -8.05
N HIS A 126 -6.54 -20.97 -7.26
CA HIS A 126 -5.78 -22.20 -7.56
C HIS A 126 -6.67 -23.45 -7.64
N PRO A 127 -7.45 -23.81 -6.60
CA PRO A 127 -8.28 -25.00 -6.66
C PRO A 127 -9.40 -24.92 -7.70
N ALA A 128 -9.90 -23.70 -8.01
CA ALA A 128 -10.83 -23.52 -9.10
C ALA A 128 -10.21 -23.82 -10.47
N ALA A 129 -8.98 -23.36 -10.70
CA ALA A 129 -8.25 -23.60 -11.94
C ALA A 129 -7.91 -25.10 -12.09
N GLU A 130 -7.50 -25.80 -11.01
CA GLU A 130 -7.27 -27.24 -11.06
C GLU A 130 -8.55 -28.02 -11.39
N ALA A 131 -9.68 -27.71 -10.76
CA ALA A 131 -10.95 -28.36 -11.07
C ALA A 131 -11.42 -28.09 -12.50
N LEU A 132 -11.13 -26.90 -13.04
CA LEU A 132 -11.45 -26.56 -14.41
C LEU A 132 -10.61 -27.33 -15.45
N ALA A 133 -9.41 -27.77 -15.09
CA ALA A 133 -8.52 -28.52 -16.01
C ALA A 133 -9.17 -29.82 -16.51
N ASP A 134 -10.06 -30.42 -15.71
CA ASP A 134 -10.84 -31.61 -16.08
C ASP A 134 -12.09 -31.28 -16.92
N GLY A 135 -12.34 -30.00 -17.24
CA GLY A 135 -13.47 -29.52 -18.00
C GLY A 135 -14.77 -29.38 -17.20
N ASP A 136 -14.72 -29.57 -15.87
CA ASP A 136 -15.89 -29.50 -14.98
C ASP A 136 -16.09 -28.07 -14.42
N VAL A 137 -16.78 -27.24 -15.17
CA VAL A 137 -17.09 -25.84 -14.80
C VAL A 137 -17.87 -25.77 -13.48
N PRO A 138 -18.92 -26.56 -13.23
CA PRO A 138 -19.59 -26.60 -11.92
C PRO A 138 -18.64 -26.96 -10.76
N ALA A 139 -17.74 -27.91 -10.95
CA ALA A 139 -16.75 -28.27 -9.94
C ALA A 139 -15.78 -27.11 -9.64
N ALA A 140 -15.33 -26.37 -10.67
CA ALA A 140 -14.46 -25.21 -10.51
C ALA A 140 -15.13 -24.10 -9.69
N ILE A 141 -16.41 -23.79 -9.95
CA ILE A 141 -17.19 -22.82 -9.18
C ILE A 141 -17.36 -23.29 -7.72
N THR A 142 -17.69 -24.56 -7.54
CA THR A 142 -17.83 -25.15 -6.20
C THR A 142 -16.52 -25.10 -5.43
N ALA A 143 -15.39 -25.40 -6.08
CA ALA A 143 -14.05 -25.34 -5.47
C ALA A 143 -13.70 -23.90 -5.04
N ALA A 144 -13.94 -22.91 -5.90
CA ALA A 144 -13.71 -21.51 -5.56
C ALA A 144 -14.52 -21.05 -4.35
N ARG A 145 -15.84 -21.36 -4.34
CA ARG A 145 -16.76 -20.96 -3.25
C ARG A 145 -16.40 -21.64 -1.94
N SER A 146 -16.18 -22.96 -1.96
CA SER A 146 -15.80 -23.72 -0.79
C SER A 146 -14.47 -23.25 -0.19
N ALA A 147 -13.50 -22.93 -1.06
CA ALA A 147 -12.19 -22.43 -0.61
C ALA A 147 -12.30 -21.00 -0.05
N ALA A 148 -13.12 -20.13 -0.66
CA ALA A 148 -13.40 -18.79 -0.13
C ALA A 148 -14.04 -18.87 1.27
N GLU A 149 -15.00 -19.76 1.48
CA GLU A 149 -15.61 -20.01 2.80
C GLU A 149 -14.62 -20.60 3.79
N ALA A 150 -13.81 -21.58 3.36
CA ALA A 150 -12.79 -22.21 4.19
C ALA A 150 -11.67 -21.25 4.63
N SER A 151 -11.47 -20.15 3.90
CA SER A 151 -10.51 -19.10 4.26
C SER A 151 -10.79 -18.49 5.64
N ALA A 152 -12.02 -18.58 6.14
CA ALA A 152 -12.36 -18.20 7.51
C ALA A 152 -11.55 -18.94 8.57
N GLY A 153 -11.17 -20.19 8.31
CA GLY A 153 -10.35 -21.01 9.20
C GLY A 153 -8.84 -20.74 9.13
N LEU A 154 -8.38 -19.94 8.16
CA LEU A 154 -6.98 -19.64 7.95
C LEU A 154 -6.54 -18.41 8.76
N THR A 155 -5.27 -18.40 9.18
CA THR A 155 -4.62 -17.20 9.71
C THR A 155 -4.00 -16.42 8.54
N ALA A 156 -4.29 -15.14 8.43
CA ALA A 156 -3.72 -14.30 7.37
C ALA A 156 -2.20 -14.12 7.57
N ARG A 157 -1.44 -14.31 6.49
CA ARG A 157 0.02 -14.19 6.46
C ARG A 157 0.52 -13.16 5.47
N ARG A 158 -0.37 -12.60 4.65
CA ARG A 158 -0.06 -11.61 3.62
C ARG A 158 -1.02 -10.42 3.69
N GLY A 159 -0.56 -9.30 3.12
CA GLY A 159 -1.35 -8.08 3.12
C GLY A 159 -1.55 -7.49 4.52
N ARG A 160 -2.48 -6.55 4.63
CA ARG A 160 -2.78 -5.88 5.91
C ARG A 160 -3.42 -6.79 6.95
N SER A 161 -4.24 -7.74 6.52
CA SER A 161 -4.85 -8.74 7.41
C SER A 161 -3.82 -9.59 8.16
N ALA A 162 -2.58 -9.73 7.63
CA ALA A 162 -1.51 -10.44 8.31
C ALA A 162 -1.13 -9.80 9.66
N TYR A 163 -1.28 -8.50 9.81
CA TYR A 163 -1.02 -7.82 11.09
C TYR A 163 -2.09 -8.14 12.16
N ALA A 164 -3.25 -8.64 11.77
CA ALA A 164 -4.24 -9.15 12.71
C ALA A 164 -3.83 -10.52 13.30
N GLY A 165 -2.98 -11.30 12.60
CA GLY A 165 -2.51 -12.60 13.06
C GLY A 165 -3.67 -13.56 13.31
N GLU A 166 -3.69 -14.24 14.47
CA GLU A 166 -4.77 -15.17 14.87
C GLU A 166 -6.16 -14.52 14.94
N ARG A 167 -6.25 -13.19 15.11
CA ARG A 167 -7.52 -12.47 15.09
C ARG A 167 -8.16 -12.41 13.70
N SER A 168 -7.42 -12.76 12.65
CA SER A 168 -7.97 -12.91 11.31
C SER A 168 -8.80 -14.18 11.13
N VAL A 169 -8.67 -15.16 12.05
CA VAL A 169 -9.47 -16.38 12.04
C VAL A 169 -10.93 -16.05 12.39
N GLY A 170 -11.86 -16.62 11.61
CA GLY A 170 -13.31 -16.38 11.73
C GLY A 170 -13.85 -15.46 10.64
N ALA A 171 -13.02 -14.65 9.97
CA ALA A 171 -13.41 -13.84 8.83
C ALA A 171 -12.96 -14.50 7.51
N VAL A 172 -13.71 -14.37 6.44
CA VAL A 172 -13.32 -14.85 5.10
C VAL A 172 -12.38 -13.84 4.41
N ASP A 173 -11.54 -14.33 3.49
CA ASP A 173 -10.72 -13.44 2.66
C ASP A 173 -11.57 -12.76 1.57
N PRO A 174 -11.60 -11.43 1.49
CA PRO A 174 -12.41 -10.73 0.48
C PRO A 174 -11.93 -11.00 -0.95
N GLY A 175 -10.62 -11.21 -1.17
CA GLY A 175 -10.06 -11.55 -2.47
C GLY A 175 -10.50 -12.95 -2.94
N ALA A 176 -10.52 -13.94 -2.03
CA ALA A 176 -11.02 -15.27 -2.34
C ALA A 176 -12.52 -15.25 -2.68
N VAL A 177 -13.32 -14.46 -1.94
CA VAL A 177 -14.74 -14.27 -2.24
C VAL A 177 -14.92 -13.60 -3.61
N ALA A 178 -14.12 -12.60 -3.95
CA ALA A 178 -14.18 -11.93 -5.24
C ALA A 178 -13.87 -12.88 -6.41
N VAL A 179 -12.89 -13.78 -6.27
CA VAL A 179 -12.60 -14.82 -7.26
C VAL A 179 -13.83 -15.72 -7.49
N ALA A 180 -14.46 -16.20 -6.42
CA ALA A 180 -15.63 -17.05 -6.52
C ALA A 180 -16.81 -16.31 -7.17
N ASP A 181 -17.08 -15.06 -6.79
CA ASP A 181 -18.15 -14.24 -7.37
C ASP A 181 -17.91 -13.96 -8.86
N VAL A 182 -16.67 -13.68 -9.29
CA VAL A 182 -16.34 -13.47 -10.71
C VAL A 182 -16.54 -14.76 -11.52
N LEU A 183 -16.11 -15.90 -11.01
CA LEU A 183 -16.28 -17.19 -11.71
C LEU A 183 -17.76 -17.58 -11.82
N GLU A 184 -18.54 -17.39 -10.75
CA GLU A 184 -19.99 -17.61 -10.79
C GLU A 184 -20.68 -16.68 -11.80
N ALA A 185 -20.38 -15.39 -11.77
CA ALA A 185 -20.94 -14.41 -12.68
C ALA A 185 -20.55 -14.67 -14.14
N TRP A 186 -19.34 -15.19 -14.38
CA TRP A 186 -18.87 -15.50 -15.76
C TRP A 186 -19.75 -16.52 -16.47
N VAL A 187 -20.31 -17.47 -15.74
CA VAL A 187 -21.20 -18.52 -16.30
C VAL A 187 -22.71 -18.23 -16.14
N ALA A 188 -23.09 -17.28 -15.29
CA ALA A 188 -24.48 -17.08 -14.87
C ALA A 188 -25.39 -16.42 -15.91
N GLY A 189 -24.89 -15.85 -16.99
CA GLY A 189 -25.70 -15.14 -17.98
C GLY A 189 -24.94 -14.03 -18.69
N GLU A 190 -25.60 -13.22 -19.50
CA GLU A 190 -24.97 -12.11 -20.21
C GLU A 190 -24.66 -10.95 -19.23
N PRO A 191 -23.39 -10.48 -19.15
CA PRO A 191 -23.06 -9.35 -18.31
C PRO A 191 -23.65 -8.04 -18.84
N PRO A 192 -23.73 -6.98 -18.02
CA PRO A 192 -24.15 -5.66 -18.46
C PRO A 192 -23.33 -5.14 -19.63
N THR A 193 -23.92 -4.28 -20.47
CA THR A 193 -23.18 -3.60 -21.54
C THR A 193 -22.19 -2.60 -21.00
N TRP A 194 -21.21 -2.19 -21.80
CA TRP A 194 -20.24 -1.16 -21.45
C TRP A 194 -20.91 0.18 -21.07
N GLU A 195 -22.01 0.53 -21.74
CA GLU A 195 -22.80 1.73 -21.45
C GLU A 195 -23.41 1.65 -20.04
N ALA A 196 -24.06 0.52 -19.71
CA ALA A 196 -24.65 0.30 -18.39
C ALA A 196 -23.57 0.28 -17.28
N LEU A 197 -22.38 -0.25 -17.56
CA LEU A 197 -21.27 -0.22 -16.64
C LEU A 197 -20.72 1.21 -16.47
N LEU A 198 -20.66 1.99 -17.54
CA LEU A 198 -20.19 3.39 -17.48
C LEU A 198 -21.17 4.26 -16.66
N ASP A 199 -22.47 4.02 -16.76
CA ASP A 199 -23.48 4.69 -15.94
C ASP A 199 -23.27 4.36 -14.44
N ARG A 200 -23.02 3.08 -14.11
CA ARG A 200 -22.70 2.66 -12.73
C ARG A 200 -21.41 3.29 -12.22
N VAL A 201 -20.39 3.41 -13.07
CA VAL A 201 -19.13 4.12 -12.73
C VAL A 201 -19.40 5.60 -12.42
N GLY A 202 -20.30 6.24 -13.18
CA GLY A 202 -20.73 7.62 -12.92
C GLY A 202 -21.44 7.79 -11.59
N GLU A 203 -22.35 6.86 -11.25
CA GLU A 203 -23.05 6.82 -9.97
C GLU A 203 -22.07 6.60 -8.80
N ALA A 204 -21.16 5.63 -8.93
CA ALA A 204 -20.16 5.35 -7.91
C ALA A 204 -19.19 6.52 -7.69
N ALA A 205 -18.82 7.24 -8.73
CA ALA A 205 -17.95 8.42 -8.64
C ALA A 205 -18.64 9.60 -7.92
N ALA A 206 -19.97 9.70 -8.02
CA ALA A 206 -20.72 10.71 -7.28
C ALA A 206 -20.72 10.45 -5.76
N ASP A 207 -20.57 9.19 -5.35
CA ASP A 207 -20.48 8.77 -3.95
C ASP A 207 -19.02 8.76 -3.42
N ASP A 208 -18.02 8.95 -4.29
CA ASP A 208 -16.59 8.85 -3.93
C ASP A 208 -16.03 10.16 -3.34
N ALA A 209 -16.69 10.64 -2.27
CA ALA A 209 -16.31 11.86 -1.56
C ALA A 209 -14.88 11.79 -0.95
N GLU A 210 -14.30 10.60 -0.77
CA GLU A 210 -12.97 10.42 -0.20
C GLU A 210 -11.85 10.70 -1.19
N ASP A 211 -11.95 10.21 -2.43
CA ASP A 211 -10.95 10.50 -3.47
C ASP A 211 -10.94 11.98 -3.85
N ASP A 212 -12.12 12.59 -3.96
CA ASP A 212 -12.26 14.03 -4.17
C ASP A 212 -11.69 14.85 -3.00
N ARG A 213 -11.83 14.36 -1.75
CA ARG A 213 -11.22 14.99 -0.57
C ARG A 213 -9.69 14.99 -0.63
N VAL A 214 -9.07 13.90 -1.07
CA VAL A 214 -7.61 13.81 -1.24
C VAL A 214 -7.13 14.76 -2.32
N ASP A 215 -7.80 14.80 -3.48
CA ASP A 215 -7.46 15.70 -4.57
C ASP A 215 -7.55 17.16 -4.16
N ARG A 216 -8.62 17.57 -3.46
CA ARG A 216 -8.78 18.91 -2.91
C ARG A 216 -7.74 19.24 -1.84
N ALA A 217 -7.33 18.28 -1.02
CA ALA A 217 -6.28 18.48 -0.03
C ALA A 217 -4.92 18.72 -0.69
N VAL A 218 -4.61 17.98 -1.76
CA VAL A 218 -3.40 18.18 -2.57
C VAL A 218 -3.42 19.55 -3.25
N ASP A 219 -4.55 19.94 -3.86
CA ASP A 219 -4.71 21.25 -4.48
C ASP A 219 -4.57 22.39 -3.46
N GLY A 220 -5.16 22.22 -2.27
CA GLY A 220 -5.02 23.17 -1.15
C GLY A 220 -3.58 23.31 -0.66
N LEU A 221 -2.85 22.21 -0.55
CA LEU A 221 -1.43 22.21 -0.17
C LEU A 221 -0.61 23.00 -1.20
N VAL A 222 -0.78 22.71 -2.50
CA VAL A 222 -0.06 23.38 -3.58
C VAL A 222 -0.42 24.86 -3.66
N ALA A 223 -1.69 25.21 -3.48
CA ALA A 223 -2.13 26.62 -3.46
C ALA A 223 -1.52 27.40 -2.28
N ALA A 224 -1.29 26.76 -1.14
CA ALA A 224 -0.69 27.37 0.03
C ALA A 224 0.85 27.51 -0.06
N HIS A 225 1.50 26.75 -0.93
CA HIS A 225 2.96 26.66 -1.00
C HIS A 225 3.47 26.90 -2.44
N PRO A 226 3.91 28.12 -2.80
CA PRO A 226 4.33 28.46 -4.16
C PRO A 226 5.60 27.70 -4.62
N THR A 227 6.29 27.04 -3.71
CA THR A 227 7.44 26.16 -4.01
C THR A 227 7.04 24.76 -4.48
N LEU A 228 5.73 24.46 -4.47
CA LEU A 228 5.16 23.20 -4.87
C LEU A 228 4.29 23.36 -6.12
N ARG A 229 4.18 22.30 -6.89
CA ARG A 229 3.21 22.17 -7.98
C ARG A 229 2.61 20.76 -8.00
N ARG A 230 1.37 20.64 -8.42
CA ARG A 230 0.76 19.36 -8.74
C ARG A 230 1.18 18.92 -10.15
N LEU A 231 1.46 17.63 -10.32
CA LEU A 231 1.72 17.08 -11.64
C LEU A 231 0.40 16.96 -12.42
N PRO A 232 0.30 17.49 -13.66
CA PRO A 232 -0.94 17.43 -14.43
C PRO A 232 -1.40 16.00 -14.70
N GLY A 233 -2.67 15.71 -14.42
CA GLY A 233 -3.28 14.39 -14.64
C GLY A 233 -2.84 13.29 -13.66
N VAL A 234 -1.96 13.61 -12.70
CA VAL A 234 -1.45 12.65 -11.72
C VAL A 234 -1.60 13.22 -10.31
N ARG A 235 -2.00 12.40 -9.35
CA ARG A 235 -2.01 12.78 -7.94
C ARG A 235 -0.59 12.68 -7.39
N ALA A 236 0.24 13.67 -7.72
CA ALA A 236 1.60 13.82 -7.23
C ALA A 236 1.93 15.28 -6.98
N VAL A 237 2.64 15.54 -5.90
CA VAL A 237 3.19 16.85 -5.53
C VAL A 237 4.67 16.83 -5.83
N VAL A 238 5.16 17.81 -6.59
CA VAL A 238 6.56 17.94 -6.95
C VAL A 238 7.05 19.36 -6.64
N ARG A 239 8.36 19.51 -6.51
CA ARG A 239 8.97 20.85 -6.37
C ARG A 239 8.68 21.69 -7.60
N ALA A 240 8.44 22.99 -7.39
CA ALA A 240 8.22 23.95 -8.48
C ALA A 240 9.54 24.39 -9.15
N ASP A 241 10.66 24.33 -8.42
CA ASP A 241 12.00 24.58 -8.96
C ASP A 241 12.59 23.33 -9.65
N SER A 242 13.67 23.50 -10.39
CA SER A 242 14.33 22.39 -11.09
C SER A 242 14.94 21.36 -10.13
N GLY A 243 15.07 21.73 -8.85
CA GLY A 243 15.74 20.88 -7.85
C GLY A 243 17.21 20.58 -8.17
N ALA A 244 17.86 21.33 -9.06
CA ALA A 244 19.26 21.13 -9.40
C ALA A 244 20.17 21.30 -8.18
N GLY A 245 21.31 20.65 -8.24
CA GLY A 245 22.37 20.71 -7.22
C GLY A 245 23.09 22.05 -7.19
N PRO A 246 24.09 22.19 -6.31
CA PRO A 246 24.94 23.37 -6.26
C PRO A 246 25.59 23.65 -7.62
N GLY A 247 25.37 24.85 -8.16
CA GLY A 247 25.92 25.23 -9.49
C GLY A 247 25.07 24.81 -10.69
N GLY A 248 23.89 24.19 -10.48
CA GLY A 248 22.98 23.78 -11.54
C GLY A 248 23.23 22.37 -12.09
N GLU A 249 24.09 21.58 -11.44
CA GLU A 249 24.39 20.21 -11.85
C GLU A 249 23.23 19.26 -11.53
N PRO A 250 23.03 18.20 -12.36
CA PRO A 250 22.12 17.11 -12.03
C PRO A 250 22.47 16.48 -10.68
N ARG A 251 21.44 16.18 -9.87
CA ARG A 251 21.60 15.49 -8.59
C ARG A 251 20.60 14.36 -8.44
N VAL A 252 20.88 13.48 -7.51
CA VAL A 252 19.92 12.46 -7.09
C VAL A 252 18.65 13.13 -6.59
N VAL A 253 17.50 12.64 -7.05
CA VAL A 253 16.18 13.09 -6.62
C VAL A 253 15.52 12.05 -5.72
N LEU A 254 14.79 12.51 -4.72
CA LEU A 254 14.08 11.64 -3.78
C LEU A 254 12.58 11.63 -4.07
N VAL A 255 12.02 10.43 -4.18
CA VAL A 255 10.58 10.21 -4.37
C VAL A 255 10.06 9.29 -3.28
N SER A 256 8.94 9.66 -2.67
CA SER A 256 8.25 8.85 -1.69
C SER A 256 6.74 8.93 -1.90
N GLY A 257 5.97 8.19 -1.11
CA GLY A 257 4.52 8.19 -1.17
C GLY A 257 3.91 7.17 -0.23
N GLY A 258 2.61 7.18 -0.20
CA GLY A 258 1.80 6.29 0.62
C GLY A 258 0.36 6.77 0.64
N GLY A 259 -0.51 6.09 1.38
CA GLY A 259 -1.90 6.50 1.54
C GLY A 259 -2.01 7.91 2.12
N ALA A 260 -2.95 8.71 1.62
CA ALA A 260 -3.37 9.94 2.29
C ALA A 260 -3.97 9.63 3.66
N GLY A 261 -4.03 10.62 4.55
CA GLY A 261 -4.45 10.43 5.94
C GLY A 261 -3.29 10.36 6.94
N HIS A 262 -2.05 10.39 6.44
CA HIS A 262 -0.83 10.40 7.24
C HIS A 262 -0.11 11.76 7.21
N GLU A 263 -0.80 12.83 6.85
CA GLU A 263 -0.20 14.15 6.71
C GLU A 263 0.56 14.57 7.99
N PRO A 264 1.75 15.20 7.80
CA PRO A 264 2.34 15.74 6.57
C PRO A 264 3.06 14.72 5.67
N LEU A 265 3.14 13.41 6.00
CA LEU A 265 3.70 12.39 5.13
C LEU A 265 2.83 12.22 3.87
N HIS A 266 3.35 12.27 2.68
CA HIS A 266 4.74 12.57 2.31
C HIS A 266 4.79 13.95 1.64
N ALA A 267 3.63 14.47 1.16
CA ALA A 267 3.53 15.69 0.36
C ALA A 267 4.01 16.96 1.12
N GLY A 268 3.82 17.01 2.44
CA GLY A 268 4.30 18.10 3.28
C GLY A 268 5.82 18.15 3.46
N PHE A 269 6.54 17.13 2.99
CA PHE A 269 8.00 17.06 3.04
C PHE A 269 8.68 17.24 1.68
N VAL A 270 7.91 17.64 0.67
CA VAL A 270 8.48 18.02 -0.63
C VAL A 270 9.14 19.38 -0.51
N GLY A 271 10.46 19.44 -0.72
CA GLY A 271 11.25 20.65 -0.59
C GLY A 271 12.75 20.43 -0.62
N ALA A 272 13.50 21.53 -0.54
CA ALA A 272 14.95 21.51 -0.62
C ALA A 272 15.59 20.68 0.52
N GLY A 273 16.46 19.73 0.17
CA GLY A 273 17.14 18.84 1.11
C GLY A 273 16.20 17.82 1.79
N MET A 274 15.04 17.53 1.16
CA MET A 274 14.10 16.47 1.50
C MET A 274 13.59 15.79 0.21
N LEU A 275 12.27 15.60 0.06
CA LEU A 275 11.70 14.99 -1.14
C LEU A 275 11.65 15.98 -2.33
N ASP A 276 11.83 15.47 -3.53
CA ASP A 276 11.59 16.17 -4.79
C ASP A 276 10.18 15.91 -5.31
N ALA A 277 9.63 14.72 -5.03
CA ALA A 277 8.25 14.37 -5.32
C ALA A 277 7.64 13.50 -4.25
N ALA A 278 6.32 13.63 -4.06
CA ALA A 278 5.52 12.74 -3.23
C ALA A 278 4.23 12.33 -3.96
N CYS A 279 3.85 11.05 -3.79
CA CYS A 279 2.67 10.45 -4.41
C CYS A 279 1.63 10.10 -3.33
N PRO A 280 0.64 10.98 -3.04
CA PRO A 280 -0.47 10.63 -2.18
C PRO A 280 -1.38 9.61 -2.88
N GLY A 281 -1.59 8.44 -2.27
CA GLY A 281 -2.58 7.48 -2.69
C GLY A 281 -4.00 7.88 -2.25
N ALA A 282 -4.98 6.99 -2.40
CA ALA A 282 -6.27 7.15 -1.74
C ALA A 282 -6.09 7.08 -0.21
N VAL A 283 -7.15 7.36 0.57
CA VAL A 283 -7.04 7.32 2.03
C VAL A 283 -6.53 5.95 2.47
N PHE A 284 -5.42 5.95 3.20
CA PHE A 284 -4.67 4.79 3.68
C PHE A 284 -4.25 3.75 2.63
N THR A 285 -4.45 4.01 1.34
CA THR A 285 -4.12 3.11 0.23
C THR A 285 -2.86 3.57 -0.49
N SER A 286 -1.90 2.67 -0.74
CA SER A 286 -0.66 2.98 -1.48
C SER A 286 -0.95 3.56 -2.87
N PRO A 287 -0.15 4.52 -3.34
CA PRO A 287 -0.25 5.03 -4.72
C PRO A 287 -0.02 3.89 -5.72
N SER A 288 -0.56 4.03 -6.92
CA SER A 288 -0.29 3.09 -8.00
C SER A 288 1.13 3.24 -8.55
N SER A 289 1.66 2.15 -9.14
CA SER A 289 2.98 2.17 -9.79
C SER A 289 3.07 3.21 -10.92
N ALA A 290 1.98 3.44 -11.65
CA ALA A 290 1.92 4.48 -12.69
C ALA A 290 2.04 5.90 -12.11
N GLN A 291 1.42 6.17 -10.95
CA GLN A 291 1.57 7.43 -10.23
C GLN A 291 3.02 7.67 -9.81
N VAL A 292 3.64 6.65 -9.21
CA VAL A 292 5.04 6.70 -8.74
C VAL A 292 5.99 6.91 -9.91
N LEU A 293 5.80 6.15 -11.01
CA LEU A 293 6.62 6.27 -12.23
C LEU A 293 6.54 7.69 -12.81
N ALA A 294 5.33 8.20 -13.02
CA ALA A 294 5.13 9.53 -13.58
C ALA A 294 5.75 10.64 -12.70
N ALA A 295 5.68 10.49 -11.37
CA ALA A 295 6.31 11.43 -10.46
C ALA A 295 7.84 11.37 -10.52
N ALA A 296 8.42 10.16 -10.59
CA ALA A 296 9.85 9.95 -10.71
C ALA A 296 10.40 10.54 -12.02
N GLU A 297 9.76 10.25 -13.15
CA GLU A 297 10.12 10.80 -14.48
C GLU A 297 10.03 12.33 -14.51
N ALA A 298 9.05 12.91 -13.81
CA ALA A 298 8.84 14.35 -13.79
C ALA A 298 9.92 15.13 -13.02
N VAL A 299 10.64 14.48 -12.11
CA VAL A 299 11.68 15.13 -11.28
C VAL A 299 13.09 14.66 -11.59
N ASP A 300 13.26 13.55 -12.31
CA ASP A 300 14.58 13.02 -12.66
C ASP A 300 15.39 14.01 -13.48
N GLN A 301 16.67 14.10 -13.16
CA GLN A 301 17.66 14.99 -13.81
C GLN A 301 18.81 14.20 -14.44
N GLY A 302 18.75 12.88 -14.46
CA GLY A 302 19.77 12.00 -15.01
C GLY A 302 20.82 11.54 -14.02
N ALA A 303 20.79 11.99 -12.76
CA ALA A 303 21.69 11.49 -11.69
C ALA A 303 21.10 10.31 -10.90
N GLY A 304 19.86 9.94 -11.18
CA GLY A 304 19.14 8.81 -10.61
C GLY A 304 18.09 9.20 -9.57
N VAL A 305 17.18 8.25 -9.34
CA VAL A 305 16.02 8.40 -8.45
C VAL A 305 16.17 7.49 -7.23
N LEU A 306 16.11 8.06 -6.04
CA LEU A 306 16.07 7.33 -4.78
C LEU A 306 14.61 7.26 -4.29
N PHE A 307 14.05 6.05 -4.24
CA PHE A 307 12.76 5.79 -3.63
C PHE A 307 12.89 5.56 -2.13
N VAL A 308 12.11 6.27 -1.32
CA VAL A 308 11.97 6.02 0.12
C VAL A 308 10.62 5.35 0.33
N VAL A 309 10.65 4.07 0.74
CA VAL A 309 9.47 3.19 0.73
C VAL A 309 9.22 2.64 2.12
N LYS A 310 8.00 2.80 2.61
CA LYS A 310 7.58 2.18 3.88
C LYS A 310 7.37 0.68 3.70
N GLY A 311 7.69 -0.12 4.73
CA GLY A 311 7.57 -1.57 4.76
C GLY A 311 6.11 -2.05 4.81
N TYR A 312 5.28 -1.62 3.86
CA TYR A 312 3.92 -2.14 3.62
C TYR A 312 3.87 -2.81 2.26
N THR A 313 3.17 -3.93 2.16
CA THR A 313 3.11 -4.74 0.94
C THR A 313 2.71 -3.91 -0.29
N GLY A 314 1.68 -3.06 -0.16
CA GLY A 314 1.23 -2.21 -1.27
C GLY A 314 2.29 -1.20 -1.72
N ASP A 315 2.97 -0.53 -0.78
CA ASP A 315 4.04 0.42 -1.10
C ASP A 315 5.21 -0.30 -1.76
N VAL A 316 5.68 -1.42 -1.18
CA VAL A 316 6.81 -2.20 -1.74
C VAL A 316 6.52 -2.68 -3.16
N LEU A 317 5.31 -3.19 -3.43
CA LEU A 317 4.92 -3.68 -4.75
C LEU A 317 4.83 -2.54 -5.79
N ASN A 318 4.13 -1.46 -5.47
CA ASN A 318 3.92 -0.38 -6.43
C ASN A 318 5.19 0.41 -6.73
N PHE A 319 6.02 0.71 -5.72
CA PHE A 319 7.32 1.34 -5.93
C PHE A 319 8.29 0.41 -6.65
N GLY A 320 8.29 -0.90 -6.34
CA GLY A 320 9.09 -1.89 -7.05
C GLY A 320 8.76 -2.00 -8.53
N LEU A 321 7.46 -2.02 -8.89
CA LEU A 321 7.01 -2.01 -10.27
C LEU A 321 7.39 -0.70 -11.00
N ALA A 322 7.26 0.44 -10.33
CA ALA A 322 7.69 1.71 -10.89
C ALA A 322 9.20 1.74 -11.14
N ALA A 323 10.01 1.26 -10.18
CA ALA A 323 11.46 1.18 -10.31
C ALA A 323 11.90 0.29 -11.48
N GLN A 324 11.22 -0.85 -11.71
CA GLN A 324 11.50 -1.74 -12.86
C GLN A 324 11.15 -1.10 -14.20
N SER A 325 10.18 -0.19 -14.23
CA SER A 325 9.71 0.49 -15.44
C SER A 325 10.47 1.78 -15.73
N LEU A 326 11.19 2.30 -14.75
CA LEU A 326 11.94 3.56 -14.86
C LEU A 326 13.21 3.37 -15.68
N THR A 327 13.41 4.19 -16.71
CA THR A 327 14.60 4.13 -17.59
C THR A 327 15.89 4.65 -16.91
N PRO A 328 15.86 5.75 -16.12
CA PRO A 328 17.04 6.18 -15.37
C PRO A 328 17.36 5.21 -14.23
N ALA A 329 18.61 5.26 -13.78
CA ALA A 329 19.04 4.46 -12.63
C ALA A 329 18.18 4.81 -11.40
N SER A 330 17.71 3.80 -10.70
CA SER A 330 16.97 3.98 -9.46
C SER A 330 17.47 3.06 -8.36
N ALA A 331 17.25 3.49 -7.12
CA ALA A 331 17.54 2.71 -5.93
C ALA A 331 16.42 2.88 -4.89
N THR A 332 16.32 1.96 -3.96
CA THR A 332 15.27 1.97 -2.94
C THR A 332 15.89 1.89 -1.55
N VAL A 333 15.37 2.70 -0.64
CA VAL A 333 15.54 2.56 0.82
C VAL A 333 14.23 2.04 1.38
N LEU A 334 14.28 0.87 2.02
CA LEU A 334 13.13 0.28 2.69
C LEU A 334 13.13 0.69 4.16
N VAL A 335 12.06 1.31 4.61
CA VAL A 335 11.85 1.71 6.01
C VAL A 335 10.98 0.68 6.71
N ALA A 336 11.53 0.03 7.76
CA ALA A 336 10.91 -1.06 8.50
C ALA A 336 11.26 -0.94 10.00
N ASP A 337 10.80 0.13 10.63
CA ASP A 337 11.27 0.60 11.94
C ASP A 337 10.37 0.21 13.13
N ASP A 338 9.12 -0.25 12.88
CA ASP A 338 8.17 -0.54 13.95
C ASP A 338 8.49 -1.84 14.69
N VAL A 339 8.91 -1.72 15.95
CA VAL A 339 9.27 -2.87 16.79
C VAL A 339 8.07 -3.67 17.29
N ALA A 340 6.85 -3.16 17.12
CA ALA A 340 5.64 -3.88 17.53
C ALA A 340 5.33 -5.10 16.64
N THR A 341 5.87 -5.14 15.41
CA THR A 341 5.59 -6.18 14.40
C THR A 341 6.79 -7.05 14.04
N ALA A 342 7.86 -7.02 14.81
CA ALA A 342 9.01 -7.92 14.62
C ALA A 342 8.63 -9.35 15.03
N VAL A 343 8.16 -10.14 14.06
CA VAL A 343 7.83 -11.56 14.23
C VAL A 343 8.52 -12.33 13.10
N ASP A 344 9.22 -13.38 13.43
CA ASP A 344 10.07 -14.17 12.50
C ASP A 344 9.30 -14.78 11.32
N ASP A 345 7.99 -15.02 11.44
CA ASP A 345 7.13 -15.59 10.39
C ASP A 345 5.99 -14.64 9.91
N GLY A 346 6.08 -13.35 10.22
CA GLY A 346 5.05 -12.35 9.88
C GLY A 346 5.34 -11.57 8.60
N PRO A 347 4.53 -10.52 8.33
CA PRO A 347 4.70 -9.64 7.16
C PRO A 347 5.96 -8.75 7.25
N GLY A 348 6.77 -8.89 8.28
CA GLY A 348 7.89 -8.02 8.59
C GLY A 348 7.50 -6.78 9.39
N ARG A 349 8.49 -5.91 9.63
CA ARG A 349 8.25 -4.64 10.32
C ARG A 349 7.56 -3.64 9.40
N ARG A 350 6.61 -2.91 9.95
CA ARG A 350 5.98 -1.75 9.29
C ARG A 350 6.96 -0.58 9.23
N GLY A 351 6.85 0.25 8.18
CA GLY A 351 7.56 1.52 8.08
C GLY A 351 6.72 2.64 8.66
N THR A 352 7.27 3.42 9.60
CA THR A 352 6.55 4.49 10.28
C THR A 352 7.40 5.76 10.44
N GLY A 353 7.73 6.20 11.64
CA GLY A 353 8.36 7.49 11.94
C GLY A 353 9.78 7.68 11.38
N ALA A 354 10.53 6.59 11.20
CA ALA A 354 11.86 6.66 10.62
C ALA A 354 11.88 7.20 9.17
N THR A 355 10.76 7.08 8.47
CA THR A 355 10.60 7.61 7.10
C THR A 355 11.01 9.09 7.02
N VAL A 356 10.60 9.90 7.99
CA VAL A 356 10.96 11.34 8.05
C VAL A 356 12.46 11.54 8.21
N ALA A 357 13.11 10.72 9.04
CA ALA A 357 14.55 10.79 9.24
C ALA A 357 15.32 10.42 7.96
N VAL A 358 14.87 9.37 7.27
CA VAL A 358 15.45 8.94 5.98
C VAL A 358 15.27 10.03 4.93
N GLU A 359 14.04 10.54 4.75
CA GLU A 359 13.73 11.62 3.78
C GLU A 359 14.59 12.87 4.04
N LYS A 360 14.77 13.24 5.31
CA LYS A 360 15.58 14.41 5.67
C LYS A 360 17.07 14.18 5.47
N LEU A 361 17.61 13.07 5.93
CA LEU A 361 19.05 12.84 5.95
C LEU A 361 19.58 12.45 4.56
N ALA A 362 18.89 11.54 3.85
CA ALA A 362 19.23 11.20 2.47
C ALA A 362 18.99 12.38 1.52
N GLY A 363 17.92 13.16 1.74
CA GLY A 363 17.65 14.36 0.94
C GLY A 363 18.67 15.46 1.12
N ALA A 364 19.19 15.65 2.34
CA ALA A 364 20.28 16.58 2.59
C ALA A 364 21.57 16.14 1.89
N LEU A 365 21.91 14.85 1.98
CA LEU A 365 23.09 14.28 1.33
C LEU A 365 23.01 14.40 -0.21
N ALA A 366 21.84 14.11 -0.79
CA ALA A 366 21.59 14.31 -2.22
C ALA A 366 21.70 15.79 -2.63
N ALA A 367 21.24 16.72 -1.79
CA ALA A 367 21.36 18.15 -2.04
C ALA A 367 22.81 18.65 -2.00
N GLU A 368 23.71 17.95 -1.30
CA GLU A 368 25.15 18.20 -1.29
C GLU A 368 25.88 17.60 -2.52
N GLY A 369 25.15 16.87 -3.39
CA GLY A 369 25.69 16.32 -4.64
C GLY A 369 26.26 14.89 -4.52
N ALA A 370 25.90 14.14 -3.49
CA ALA A 370 26.27 12.73 -3.38
C ALA A 370 25.61 11.88 -4.48
N ASP A 371 26.28 10.80 -4.89
CA ASP A 371 25.78 9.86 -5.88
C ASP A 371 24.65 8.97 -5.33
N LEU A 372 23.95 8.27 -6.23
CA LEU A 372 22.78 7.45 -5.90
C LEU A 372 23.09 6.35 -4.90
N GLU A 373 24.22 5.66 -5.06
CA GLU A 373 24.59 4.56 -4.15
C GLU A 373 24.96 5.09 -2.76
N SER A 374 25.68 6.21 -2.68
CA SER A 374 25.99 6.88 -1.41
C SER A 374 24.71 7.31 -0.67
N CYS A 375 23.74 7.91 -1.40
CA CYS A 375 22.45 8.30 -0.84
C CYS A 375 21.65 7.08 -0.38
N ARG A 376 21.62 6.00 -1.17
CA ARG A 376 20.94 4.75 -0.83
C ARG A 376 21.56 4.10 0.41
N ALA A 377 22.87 3.91 0.42
CA ALA A 377 23.58 3.25 1.51
C ALA A 377 23.41 4.01 2.84
N PHE A 378 23.52 5.34 2.79
CA PHE A 378 23.31 6.17 3.97
C PHE A 378 21.85 6.15 4.44
N GLY A 379 20.90 6.30 3.51
CA GLY A 379 19.47 6.23 3.83
C GLY A 379 19.07 4.89 4.40
N GLN A 380 19.61 3.77 3.87
CA GLN A 380 19.34 2.44 4.40
C GLN A 380 19.95 2.25 5.79
N ALA A 381 21.16 2.72 6.04
CA ALA A 381 21.75 2.68 7.37
C ALA A 381 20.92 3.45 8.40
N VAL A 382 20.36 4.61 8.03
CA VAL A 382 19.43 5.36 8.89
C VAL A 382 18.17 4.55 9.17
N ALA A 383 17.59 3.88 8.15
CA ALA A 383 16.40 3.04 8.30
C ALA A 383 16.68 1.81 9.18
N ASP A 384 17.83 1.15 8.99
CA ASP A 384 18.22 -0.05 9.72
C ASP A 384 18.47 0.22 11.21
N ASP A 385 19.02 1.40 11.54
CA ASP A 385 19.29 1.83 12.92
C ASP A 385 18.03 2.40 13.63
N ALA A 386 17.01 2.75 12.88
CA ALA A 386 15.80 3.37 13.44
C ALA A 386 14.87 2.34 14.11
N ARG A 387 14.23 2.78 15.20
CA ARG A 387 13.18 2.02 15.90
C ARG A 387 12.01 2.94 16.20
N SER A 388 10.81 2.47 15.98
CA SER A 388 9.59 3.20 16.32
C SER A 388 8.61 2.34 17.14
N TYR A 389 7.73 3.01 17.87
CA TYR A 389 6.69 2.37 18.64
C TYR A 389 5.51 3.32 18.84
N GLY A 390 4.29 2.86 18.58
CA GLY A 390 3.08 3.64 18.69
C GLY A 390 2.21 3.29 19.89
N ILE A 391 1.51 4.28 20.44
CA ILE A 391 0.45 4.09 21.47
C ILE A 391 -0.78 4.88 21.03
N ALA A 392 -1.95 4.24 21.02
CA ALA A 392 -3.24 4.90 20.84
C ALA A 392 -4.01 5.00 22.15
N PHE A 393 -4.84 6.05 22.28
CA PHE A 393 -5.68 6.27 23.45
C PHE A 393 -7.16 6.08 23.07
N ARG A 394 -7.88 5.33 23.90
CA ARG A 394 -9.32 5.08 23.79
C ARG A 394 -10.01 5.48 25.11
N GLY A 395 -10.26 6.78 25.28
CA GLY A 395 -10.76 7.30 26.57
C GLY A 395 -9.75 7.11 27.71
N GLU A 396 -10.14 6.38 28.74
CA GLU A 396 -9.30 6.06 29.91
C GLU A 396 -8.44 4.79 29.72
N GLU A 397 -8.42 4.24 28.52
CA GLU A 397 -7.60 3.09 28.16
C GLU A 397 -6.55 3.49 27.11
N MET A 398 -5.53 2.66 26.95
CA MET A 398 -4.53 2.79 25.91
C MET A 398 -4.21 1.43 25.29
N GLU A 399 -3.81 1.48 24.04
CA GLU A 399 -3.38 0.32 23.24
C GLU A 399 -1.94 0.56 22.78
N GLN A 400 -1.04 -0.36 23.09
CA GLN A 400 0.37 -0.26 22.75
C GLN A 400 0.69 -1.05 21.47
N GLY A 401 1.60 -0.53 20.64
CA GLY A 401 2.03 -1.20 19.39
C GLY A 401 1.03 -1.06 18.25
N VAL A 402 0.15 -0.06 18.31
CA VAL A 402 -0.83 0.22 17.25
C VAL A 402 -0.12 0.72 15.99
N GLY A 403 -0.56 0.22 14.82
CA GLY A 403 -0.08 0.69 13.52
C GLY A 403 -0.74 1.99 13.06
N ILE A 404 -0.15 2.60 12.04
CA ILE A 404 -0.62 3.90 11.50
C ILE A 404 -1.90 3.80 10.68
N HIS A 405 -2.34 2.59 10.30
CA HIS A 405 -3.63 2.34 9.66
C HIS A 405 -4.68 1.78 10.64
N GLY A 406 -4.39 1.83 11.95
CA GLY A 406 -5.24 1.26 12.98
C GLY A 406 -5.06 -0.25 13.16
N GLU A 407 -3.98 -0.82 12.63
CA GLU A 407 -3.63 -2.22 12.89
C GLU A 407 -3.51 -2.42 14.40
N PRO A 408 -4.21 -3.44 14.91
CA PRO A 408 -4.34 -3.62 16.34
C PRO A 408 -3.01 -3.92 17.03
N GLY A 409 -2.80 -3.29 18.17
CA GLY A 409 -1.68 -3.52 19.06
C GLY A 409 -1.92 -4.59 20.12
N ARG A 410 -1.34 -4.41 21.30
CA ARG A 410 -1.54 -5.23 22.49
C ARG A 410 -2.94 -5.00 23.06
N PRO A 411 -3.46 -5.91 23.91
CA PRO A 411 -4.74 -5.70 24.58
C PRO A 411 -4.81 -4.35 25.29
N LEU A 412 -6.00 -3.77 25.32
CA LEU A 412 -6.26 -2.51 26.03
C LEU A 412 -5.87 -2.61 27.50
N GLU A 413 -5.22 -1.57 28.01
CA GLU A 413 -4.84 -1.41 29.41
C GLU A 413 -5.21 -0.02 29.92
N PRO A 414 -5.27 0.21 31.25
CA PRO A 414 -5.52 1.53 31.80
C PRO A 414 -4.51 2.56 31.31
N ARG A 415 -5.00 3.73 30.94
CA ARG A 415 -4.20 4.83 30.43
C ARG A 415 -3.13 5.26 31.41
N ARG A 416 -1.89 5.27 30.98
CA ARG A 416 -0.76 5.79 31.76
C ARG A 416 -0.54 7.28 31.47
N HIS A 417 0.03 7.99 32.43
CA HIS A 417 0.31 9.41 32.33
C HIS A 417 1.76 9.74 32.73
N GLY A 418 2.24 10.92 32.33
CA GLY A 418 3.56 11.43 32.72
C GLY A 418 4.71 10.46 32.45
N SER A 419 5.53 10.18 33.46
CA SER A 419 6.70 9.31 33.35
C SER A 419 6.34 7.84 33.05
N ALA A 420 5.21 7.34 33.52
CA ALA A 420 4.78 5.98 33.26
C ALA A 420 4.42 5.77 31.77
N LEU A 421 3.83 6.78 31.12
CA LEU A 421 3.58 6.74 29.68
C LEU A 421 4.89 6.85 28.88
N ALA A 422 5.79 7.75 29.27
CA ALA A 422 7.10 7.87 28.65
C ALA A 422 7.88 6.54 28.75
N HIS A 423 7.78 5.86 29.88
CA HIS A 423 8.40 4.54 30.09
C HIS A 423 7.80 3.49 29.14
N ALA A 424 6.48 3.44 29.01
CA ALA A 424 5.80 2.50 28.09
C ALA A 424 6.17 2.71 26.62
N LEU A 425 6.47 3.96 26.22
CA LEU A 425 6.97 4.28 24.87
C LEU A 425 8.44 3.90 24.69
N CYS A 426 9.28 4.15 25.71
CA CYS A 426 10.73 3.94 25.59
C CYS A 426 11.16 2.48 25.74
N GLU A 427 10.51 1.73 26.61
CA GLU A 427 10.95 0.38 27.00
C GLU A 427 11.12 -0.56 25.80
N PRO A 428 10.14 -0.69 24.86
CA PRO A 428 10.30 -1.53 23.68
C PRO A 428 11.43 -1.05 22.75
N LEU A 429 11.62 0.26 22.61
CA LEU A 429 12.65 0.83 21.76
C LEU A 429 14.05 0.60 22.34
N LEU A 430 14.21 0.81 23.64
CA LEU A 430 15.50 0.67 24.34
C LEU A 430 15.95 -0.79 24.46
N ALA A 431 15.03 -1.75 24.35
CA ALA A 431 15.36 -3.17 24.34
C ALA A 431 16.14 -3.57 23.08
N GLU A 432 16.01 -2.80 21.99
CA GLU A 432 16.63 -3.09 20.71
C GLU A 432 17.80 -2.14 20.34
N VAL A 433 18.20 -1.28 21.26
CA VAL A 433 19.29 -0.30 21.02
C VAL A 433 20.45 -0.57 21.97
N ASP A 434 21.68 -0.49 21.43
CA ASP A 434 22.89 -0.70 22.20
C ASP A 434 22.96 0.25 23.40
N PRO A 435 23.29 -0.29 24.59
CA PRO A 435 23.51 0.55 25.76
C PRO A 435 24.64 1.55 25.54
N GLY A 436 24.33 2.84 25.67
CA GLY A 436 25.33 3.92 25.52
C GLY A 436 25.43 4.52 24.12
N ALA A 437 24.74 4.00 23.11
CA ALA A 437 24.65 4.64 21.80
C ALA A 437 24.00 6.04 21.92
N PRO A 438 24.49 7.06 21.19
CA PRO A 438 23.81 8.34 21.10
C PRO A 438 22.50 8.17 20.34
N LEU A 439 21.42 8.78 20.83
CA LEU A 439 20.09 8.65 20.26
C LEU A 439 19.57 10.00 19.74
N LEU A 440 19.00 9.97 18.53
CA LEU A 440 18.10 11.02 18.04
C LEU A 440 16.68 10.56 18.30
N VAL A 441 15.88 11.37 19.02
CA VAL A 441 14.50 11.03 19.37
C VAL A 441 13.53 11.91 18.61
N LEU A 442 12.62 11.28 17.87
CA LEU A 442 11.47 11.91 17.23
C LEU A 442 10.20 11.51 17.99
N LEU A 443 9.47 12.49 18.53
CA LEU A 443 8.17 12.28 19.16
C LEU A 443 7.06 12.83 18.25
N SER A 444 6.18 11.94 17.77
CA SER A 444 5.06 12.28 16.88
C SER A 444 3.71 12.13 17.59
N GLY A 445 2.74 12.96 17.21
CA GLY A 445 1.37 12.92 17.72
C GLY A 445 0.42 12.05 16.91
N LEU A 446 0.86 11.51 15.79
CA LEU A 446 0.06 10.66 14.88
C LEU A 446 -1.33 11.24 14.58
N GLY A 447 -1.44 12.56 14.41
CA GLY A 447 -2.68 13.28 14.10
C GLY A 447 -3.63 13.50 15.28
N GLY A 448 -3.64 12.60 16.27
CA GLY A 448 -4.59 12.64 17.39
C GLY A 448 -4.09 13.34 18.65
N THR A 449 -2.77 13.56 18.80
CA THR A 449 -2.20 14.18 19.99
C THR A 449 -1.76 15.62 19.73
N ALA A 450 -2.36 16.57 20.43
CA ALA A 450 -2.04 17.98 20.27
C ALA A 450 -0.57 18.30 20.58
N LEU A 451 0.02 19.26 19.85
CA LEU A 451 1.40 19.68 20.03
C LEU A 451 1.72 20.11 21.46
N LEU A 452 0.77 20.74 22.15
CA LEU A 452 0.91 21.12 23.55
C LEU A 452 1.13 19.89 24.46
N ASP A 453 0.42 18.81 24.20
CA ASP A 453 0.53 17.57 24.97
C ASP A 453 1.85 16.83 24.69
N LEU A 454 2.33 16.86 23.45
CA LEU A 454 3.66 16.35 23.10
C LEU A 454 4.75 17.12 23.83
N ARG A 455 4.71 18.46 23.82
CA ARG A 455 5.69 19.32 24.51
C ARG A 455 5.68 19.12 26.04
N ARG A 456 4.55 18.89 26.65
CA ARG A 456 4.47 18.57 28.09
C ARG A 456 5.13 17.25 28.46
N ARG A 457 5.26 16.32 27.53
CA ARG A 457 5.85 14.98 27.72
C ARG A 457 7.35 14.95 27.48
N THR A 458 7.87 15.86 26.67
CA THR A 458 9.30 15.94 26.32
C THR A 458 10.24 16.04 27.53
N PRO A 459 9.95 16.78 28.63
CA PRO A 459 10.85 16.85 29.79
C PRO A 459 10.99 15.56 30.61
N THR A 460 10.07 14.61 30.45
CA THR A 460 10.11 13.32 31.16
C THR A 460 10.91 12.24 30.40
N TRP A 461 11.21 12.50 29.15
CA TRP A 461 11.87 11.57 28.24
C TRP A 461 13.31 11.18 28.64
N PRO A 462 14.20 12.09 29.08
CA PRO A 462 15.56 11.75 29.52
C PRO A 462 15.64 10.84 30.75
N ARG A 463 14.55 10.76 31.52
CA ARG A 463 14.49 9.95 32.76
C ARG A 463 14.18 8.48 32.51
N CYS A 464 13.85 8.10 31.28
CA CYS A 464 13.59 6.69 30.90
C CYS A 464 14.87 5.84 30.81
N SER A 465 16.06 6.46 30.92
CA SER A 465 17.34 5.78 30.85
C SER A 465 18.20 6.07 32.08
N PRO A 466 17.97 5.41 33.24
CA PRO A 466 18.88 5.51 34.36
C PRO A 466 20.28 5.00 33.94
N GLY A 467 21.26 5.89 33.92
CA GLY A 467 22.64 5.57 33.56
C GLY A 467 23.03 5.83 32.10
N ARG A 468 22.13 6.26 31.21
CA ARG A 468 22.43 6.69 29.85
C ARG A 468 22.51 8.21 29.77
N ALA A 469 23.68 8.75 29.41
CA ALA A 469 23.80 10.16 29.07
C ALA A 469 23.14 10.40 27.70
N ALA A 470 21.84 10.70 27.70
CA ALA A 470 21.18 11.19 26.50
C ALA A 470 21.75 12.57 26.19
N ARG A 471 22.63 12.67 25.23
CA ARG A 471 22.95 13.96 24.61
C ARG A 471 21.75 14.31 23.72
N SER A 472 20.82 15.09 24.25
CA SER A 472 19.69 15.61 23.50
C SER A 472 20.18 16.66 22.52
N SER A 473 20.52 16.24 21.31
CA SER A 473 20.61 17.15 20.18
C SER A 473 19.26 17.13 19.48
N ALA A 474 18.41 18.12 19.78
CA ALA A 474 17.12 18.43 19.19
C ALA A 474 16.02 17.35 19.34
N ALA A 475 15.08 17.58 20.24
CA ALA A 475 13.76 16.94 20.19
C ALA A 475 12.91 17.68 19.13
N TRP A 476 12.60 17.03 18.01
CA TRP A 476 11.63 17.52 17.05
C TRP A 476 10.28 16.96 17.44
N SER A 477 9.32 17.82 17.72
CA SER A 477 7.92 17.43 17.85
C SER A 477 7.22 17.72 16.54
N ALA A 478 6.93 16.67 15.77
CA ALA A 478 6.05 16.76 14.62
C ALA A 478 4.64 16.34 15.02
N THR A 479 3.65 17.12 14.65
CA THR A 479 2.24 16.67 14.62
C THR A 479 2.01 16.12 13.22
N TRP A 480 1.58 14.88 13.15
CA TRP A 480 1.09 14.19 11.96
C TRP A 480 -0.38 14.46 11.79
#